data_e6ce1a62d3f58ce926f9e8b572ca848e
#
_entry.id   e6ce1a62d3f58ce926f9e8b572ca848e
#
_cell.length_a   1.000
_cell.length_b   1.000
_cell.length_c   1.000
_cell.angle_alpha   90.00
_cell.angle_beta   90.00
_cell.angle_gamma   90.00
#
_symmetry.space_group_name_H-M   'P 1'
#
loop_
_entity.id
_entity.type
_entity.pdbx_description
1 polymer ?
#
loop_
_entity_poly.entity_id
_entity_poly.type
_entity_poly.pdbx_seq_one_letter_code
_entity_poly.pdbx_strand_id
1 'polypeptide(L)'
;MKEQLFPVSISLSSYGATLVRERGQESFIELLAEAGASRIEVREELLTNEDPQRFATRAAAMGLECAYSSPLELWPAGQSRPDPQLAATLQRAEAFGARWLKVSLGYFSENCDLSALAGLLSASSVRLLVENDQTTQGGRIEPLLRFFDQVEQQQLPVKMTFDIGNWRWQDQSASSAARLLGRHVDYLHCKAVALRADGKLVALPPSAVDLEQWERLLGQMSQGLTRAVEYPLQGDDLLVVTREQVRTLARLGHSMEETAHA
;
A
#
# COMPACT_ATOMS: atom_id res chain seq x y z
N MET A 1 3.45 -20.18 -23.89
CA MET A 1 3.83 -19.74 -22.53
C MET A 1 2.62 -19.13 -21.87
N LYS A 2 2.34 -19.44 -20.58
CA LYS A 2 1.31 -18.70 -19.84
C LYS A 2 1.90 -17.34 -19.49
N GLU A 3 1.20 -16.27 -19.85
CA GLU A 3 1.52 -14.90 -19.45
C GLU A 3 1.66 -14.85 -17.91
N GLN A 4 2.84 -14.47 -17.41
CA GLN A 4 3.08 -14.39 -15.97
C GLN A 4 2.54 -13.07 -15.48
N LEU A 5 1.32 -13.08 -14.94
CA LEU A 5 0.66 -11.90 -14.41
C LEU A 5 1.25 -11.52 -13.04
N PHE A 6 1.37 -10.23 -12.78
CA PHE A 6 1.81 -9.71 -11.49
C PHE A 6 0.70 -9.77 -10.43
N PRO A 7 1.04 -9.94 -9.13
CA PRO A 7 0.05 -9.96 -8.07
C PRO A 7 -0.63 -8.60 -7.92
N VAL A 8 -1.96 -8.60 -7.77
CA VAL A 8 -2.77 -7.39 -7.57
C VAL A 8 -3.50 -7.45 -6.25
N SER A 9 -3.43 -6.36 -5.52
CA SER A 9 -4.16 -6.10 -4.27
C SER A 9 -5.29 -5.11 -4.51
N ILE A 10 -6.32 -5.19 -3.70
CA ILE A 10 -7.38 -4.17 -3.66
C ILE A 10 -7.42 -3.56 -2.26
N SER A 11 -7.19 -2.25 -2.19
CA SER A 11 -7.48 -1.49 -0.99
C SER A 11 -8.99 -1.32 -0.85
N LEU A 12 -9.57 -1.75 0.28
CA LEU A 12 -11.02 -1.72 0.45
C LEU A 12 -11.61 -0.31 0.46
N SER A 13 -10.79 0.72 0.73
CA SER A 13 -11.19 2.12 0.55
C SER A 13 -11.65 2.45 -0.87
N SER A 14 -11.23 1.67 -1.87
CA SER A 14 -11.61 1.86 -3.28
C SER A 14 -13.11 1.71 -3.54
N TYR A 15 -13.84 0.98 -2.67
CA TYR A 15 -15.30 0.85 -2.79
C TYR A 15 -16.07 1.99 -2.08
N GLY A 16 -15.36 2.94 -1.47
CA GLY A 16 -15.95 4.06 -0.74
C GLY A 16 -16.30 3.70 0.71
N ALA A 17 -15.98 4.61 1.63
CA ALA A 17 -16.07 4.39 3.07
C ALA A 17 -17.50 4.02 3.55
N THR A 18 -18.53 4.63 2.98
CA THR A 18 -19.93 4.36 3.33
C THR A 18 -20.30 2.91 3.03
N LEU A 19 -20.08 2.46 1.80
CA LEU A 19 -20.43 1.11 1.38
C LEU A 19 -19.65 0.04 2.17
N VAL A 20 -18.35 0.31 2.42
CA VAL A 20 -17.51 -0.63 3.16
C VAL A 20 -17.95 -0.77 4.61
N ARG A 21 -18.30 0.34 5.28
CA ARG A 21 -18.83 0.29 6.66
C ARG A 21 -20.22 -0.36 6.74
N GLU A 22 -21.08 -0.13 5.76
CA GLU A 22 -22.42 -0.72 5.72
C GLU A 22 -22.37 -2.24 5.53
N ARG A 23 -21.48 -2.74 4.65
CA ARG A 23 -21.40 -4.16 4.32
C ARG A 23 -20.43 -4.95 5.21
N GLY A 24 -19.50 -4.27 5.86
CA GLY A 24 -18.33 -4.87 6.50
C GLY A 24 -17.28 -5.33 5.47
N GLN A 25 -16.01 -5.22 5.84
CA GLN A 25 -14.89 -5.54 4.93
C GLN A 25 -14.84 -7.02 4.54
N GLU A 26 -15.28 -7.91 5.42
CA GLU A 26 -15.35 -9.35 5.17
C GLU A 26 -16.25 -9.70 3.97
N SER A 27 -17.29 -8.91 3.68
CA SER A 27 -18.23 -9.15 2.58
C SER A 27 -17.60 -9.00 1.18
N PHE A 28 -16.42 -8.42 1.08
CA PHE A 28 -15.71 -8.23 -0.19
C PHE A 28 -14.77 -9.39 -0.54
N ILE A 29 -14.53 -10.35 0.37
CA ILE A 29 -13.56 -11.42 0.18
C ILE A 29 -13.86 -12.25 -1.08
N GLU A 30 -15.07 -12.73 -1.24
CA GLU A 30 -15.46 -13.55 -2.40
C GLU A 30 -15.39 -12.75 -3.71
N LEU A 31 -15.85 -11.49 -3.67
CA LEU A 31 -15.78 -10.60 -4.83
C LEU A 31 -14.34 -10.41 -5.30
N LEU A 32 -13.40 -10.19 -4.37
CA LEU A 32 -11.98 -9.99 -4.71
C LEU A 32 -11.35 -11.26 -5.28
N ALA A 33 -11.62 -12.41 -4.67
CA ALA A 33 -11.12 -13.69 -5.15
C ALA A 33 -11.67 -14.01 -6.55
N GLU A 34 -12.97 -13.79 -6.79
CA GLU A 34 -13.60 -14.01 -8.10
C GLU A 34 -13.12 -13.02 -9.16
N ALA A 35 -12.79 -11.79 -8.76
CA ALA A 35 -12.17 -10.81 -9.64
C ALA A 35 -10.73 -11.17 -10.04
N GLY A 36 -10.09 -12.13 -9.34
CA GLY A 36 -8.72 -12.58 -9.59
C GLY A 36 -7.66 -11.76 -8.83
N ALA A 37 -8.05 -11.02 -7.80
CA ALA A 37 -7.08 -10.39 -6.89
C ALA A 37 -6.29 -11.47 -6.14
N SER A 38 -5.03 -11.19 -5.83
CA SER A 38 -4.17 -12.05 -5.00
C SER A 38 -4.10 -11.59 -3.55
N ARG A 39 -4.54 -10.36 -3.27
CA ARG A 39 -4.44 -9.75 -1.94
C ARG A 39 -5.62 -8.83 -1.64
N ILE A 40 -6.04 -8.83 -0.39
CA ILE A 40 -6.99 -7.88 0.18
C ILE A 40 -6.25 -6.93 1.13
N GLU A 41 -6.46 -5.63 1.00
CA GLU A 41 -5.95 -4.64 1.95
C GLU A 41 -7.07 -4.14 2.85
N VAL A 42 -7.03 -4.60 4.10
CA VAL A 42 -7.94 -4.16 5.18
C VAL A 42 -7.59 -2.74 5.57
N ARG A 43 -8.62 -1.92 5.80
CA ARG A 43 -8.48 -0.51 6.23
C ARG A 43 -8.95 -0.38 7.68
N GLU A 44 -8.02 -0.11 8.60
CA GLU A 44 -8.34 -0.01 10.03
C GLU A 44 -9.44 0.99 10.33
N GLU A 45 -9.41 2.15 9.67
CA GLU A 45 -10.38 3.24 9.84
C GLU A 45 -11.78 2.92 9.29
N LEU A 46 -11.92 1.82 8.57
CA LEU A 46 -13.20 1.35 8.01
C LEU A 46 -13.73 0.12 8.74
N LEU A 47 -13.00 -0.41 9.73
CA LEU A 47 -13.48 -1.53 10.55
C LEU A 47 -14.72 -1.13 11.34
N THR A 48 -15.64 -2.07 11.45
CA THR A 48 -16.88 -1.94 12.25
C THR A 48 -16.90 -2.99 13.36
N ASN A 49 -17.41 -4.19 13.08
CA ASN A 49 -17.55 -5.27 14.05
C ASN A 49 -17.00 -6.60 13.50
N GLU A 50 -16.00 -6.53 12.62
CA GLU A 50 -15.38 -7.71 12.03
C GLU A 50 -14.70 -8.58 13.11
N ASP A 51 -14.92 -9.88 13.02
CA ASP A 51 -14.15 -10.88 13.76
C ASP A 51 -12.85 -11.15 13.00
N PRO A 52 -11.68 -10.79 13.56
CA PRO A 52 -10.41 -10.93 12.86
C PRO A 52 -10.09 -12.36 12.47
N GLN A 53 -10.38 -13.34 13.34
CA GLN A 53 -10.07 -14.74 13.09
C GLN A 53 -10.95 -15.32 11.97
N ARG A 54 -12.23 -14.97 11.97
CA ARG A 54 -13.16 -15.37 10.89
C ARG A 54 -12.74 -14.74 9.57
N PHE A 55 -12.39 -13.46 9.58
CA PHE A 55 -11.87 -12.76 8.38
C PHE A 55 -10.64 -13.48 7.83
N ALA A 56 -9.61 -13.71 8.67
CA ALA A 56 -8.37 -14.37 8.29
C ALA A 56 -8.63 -15.75 7.68
N THR A 57 -9.50 -16.56 8.32
CA THR A 57 -9.86 -17.89 7.85
C THR A 57 -10.52 -17.85 6.47
N ARG A 58 -11.47 -16.92 6.26
CA ARG A 58 -12.17 -16.78 4.98
C ARG A 58 -11.24 -16.29 3.87
N ALA A 59 -10.43 -15.26 4.14
CA ALA A 59 -9.48 -14.74 3.16
C ALA A 59 -8.50 -15.83 2.71
N ALA A 60 -7.93 -16.59 3.66
CA ALA A 60 -7.03 -17.69 3.37
C ALA A 60 -7.71 -18.81 2.58
N ALA A 61 -8.96 -19.19 2.90
CA ALA A 61 -9.73 -20.20 2.17
C ALA A 61 -10.00 -19.80 0.72
N MET A 62 -10.10 -18.50 0.44
CA MET A 62 -10.25 -17.94 -0.92
C MET A 62 -8.92 -17.67 -1.62
N GLY A 63 -7.78 -18.01 -1.01
CA GLY A 63 -6.45 -17.81 -1.57
C GLY A 63 -5.96 -16.37 -1.57
N LEU A 64 -6.58 -15.48 -0.78
CA LEU A 64 -6.17 -14.09 -0.65
C LEU A 64 -5.14 -13.92 0.47
N GLU A 65 -4.02 -13.28 0.16
CA GLU A 65 -3.13 -12.73 1.19
C GLU A 65 -3.75 -11.46 1.79
N CYS A 66 -3.44 -11.16 3.06
CA CYS A 66 -3.93 -9.96 3.72
C CYS A 66 -2.79 -8.96 3.95
N ALA A 67 -3.05 -7.69 3.61
CA ALA A 67 -2.32 -6.53 4.09
C ALA A 67 -3.24 -5.72 5.01
N TYR A 68 -2.69 -5.14 6.07
CA TYR A 68 -3.43 -4.33 7.03
C TYR A 68 -2.92 -2.89 6.96
N SER A 69 -3.78 -1.97 6.63
CA SER A 69 -3.48 -0.54 6.54
C SER A 69 -4.02 0.18 7.76
N SER A 70 -3.14 0.85 8.48
CA SER A 70 -3.47 1.67 9.65
C SER A 70 -3.15 3.14 9.38
N PRO A 71 -3.98 4.09 9.84
CA PRO A 71 -3.69 5.51 9.79
C PRO A 71 -2.61 5.97 10.78
N LEU A 72 -2.00 5.03 11.52
CA LEU A 72 -0.97 5.30 12.51
C LEU A 72 0.25 5.98 11.85
N GLU A 73 0.74 7.03 12.48
CA GLU A 73 2.05 7.63 12.20
C GLU A 73 3.12 6.91 13.02
N LEU A 74 4.12 6.34 12.35
CA LEU A 74 5.18 5.56 13.01
C LEU A 74 5.93 6.40 14.07
N TRP A 75 6.15 7.67 13.75
CA TRP A 75 6.80 8.65 14.63
C TRP A 75 5.85 9.81 14.94
N PRO A 76 5.17 9.80 16.11
CA PRO A 76 4.30 10.91 16.50
C PRO A 76 5.06 12.22 16.72
N ALA A 77 4.38 13.34 16.55
CA ALA A 77 4.98 14.66 16.74
C ALA A 77 5.64 14.81 18.12
N GLY A 78 6.89 15.27 18.12
CA GLY A 78 7.65 15.54 19.36
C GLY A 78 8.12 14.29 20.12
N GLN A 79 7.98 13.12 19.54
CA GLN A 79 8.45 11.86 20.15
C GLN A 79 9.65 11.29 19.40
N SER A 80 10.60 10.74 20.15
CA SER A 80 11.75 10.01 19.59
C SER A 80 11.55 8.50 19.56
N ARG A 81 10.46 7.98 20.14
CA ARG A 81 10.11 6.55 20.14
C ARG A 81 8.98 6.29 19.15
N PRO A 82 8.90 5.08 18.58
CA PRO A 82 7.74 4.68 17.78
C PRO A 82 6.44 4.87 18.54
N ASP A 83 5.35 5.09 17.79
CA ASP A 83 4.02 5.24 18.38
C ASP A 83 3.72 4.09 19.37
N PRO A 84 3.28 4.40 20.60
CA PRO A 84 2.99 3.38 21.61
C PRO A 84 1.90 2.39 21.19
N GLN A 85 1.06 2.74 20.23
CA GLN A 85 0.03 1.85 19.68
C GLN A 85 0.57 0.86 18.66
N LEU A 86 1.81 1.02 18.16
CA LEU A 86 2.37 0.15 17.11
C LEU A 86 2.34 -1.33 17.51
N ALA A 87 2.67 -1.67 18.75
CA ALA A 87 2.63 -3.06 19.23
C ALA A 87 1.21 -3.66 19.14
N ALA A 88 0.21 -2.92 19.60
CA ALA A 88 -1.19 -3.35 19.52
C ALA A 88 -1.70 -3.44 18.08
N THR A 89 -1.25 -2.53 17.20
CA THR A 89 -1.60 -2.53 15.79
C THR A 89 -0.97 -3.72 15.05
N LEU A 90 0.29 -4.08 15.34
CA LEU A 90 0.92 -5.30 14.84
C LEU A 90 0.14 -6.55 15.26
N GLN A 91 -0.24 -6.68 16.54
CA GLN A 91 -1.05 -7.79 17.04
C GLN A 91 -2.42 -7.85 16.35
N ARG A 92 -3.06 -6.70 16.10
CA ARG A 92 -4.33 -6.63 15.36
C ARG A 92 -4.15 -7.08 13.92
N ALA A 93 -3.11 -6.63 13.25
CA ALA A 93 -2.78 -7.08 11.89
C ALA A 93 -2.56 -8.61 11.84
N GLU A 94 -1.83 -9.19 12.81
CA GLU A 94 -1.67 -10.65 12.94
C GLU A 94 -2.99 -11.37 13.11
N ALA A 95 -3.89 -10.85 13.95
CA ALA A 95 -5.21 -11.43 14.16
C ALA A 95 -6.06 -11.48 12.87
N PHE A 96 -5.91 -10.48 11.99
CA PHE A 96 -6.51 -10.47 10.64
C PHE A 96 -5.76 -11.36 9.62
N GLY A 97 -4.72 -12.09 10.03
CA GLY A 97 -3.91 -12.92 9.14
C GLY A 97 -3.04 -12.11 8.17
N ALA A 98 -2.78 -10.84 8.49
CA ALA A 98 -2.00 -9.98 7.62
C ALA A 98 -0.51 -10.35 7.67
N ARG A 99 0.12 -10.35 6.49
CA ARG A 99 1.58 -10.49 6.35
C ARG A 99 2.29 -9.14 6.40
N TRP A 100 1.57 -8.07 6.14
CA TRP A 100 2.10 -6.71 6.07
C TRP A 100 1.20 -5.76 6.86
N LEU A 101 1.83 -4.90 7.64
CA LEU A 101 1.22 -3.72 8.25
C LEU A 101 1.75 -2.48 7.52
N LYS A 102 0.86 -1.69 6.94
CA LYS A 102 1.16 -0.40 6.32
C LYS A 102 0.81 0.72 7.28
N VAL A 103 1.75 1.64 7.51
CA VAL A 103 1.62 2.85 8.34
C VAL A 103 2.24 4.05 7.64
N SER A 104 1.96 5.27 8.10
CA SER A 104 2.65 6.49 7.66
C SER A 104 3.97 6.69 8.40
N LEU A 105 4.92 7.45 7.80
CA LEU A 105 6.19 7.78 8.46
C LEU A 105 6.00 8.64 9.71
N GLY A 106 5.17 9.69 9.60
CA GLY A 106 5.05 10.71 10.64
C GLY A 106 6.29 11.62 10.73
N TYR A 107 6.61 12.09 11.93
CA TYR A 107 7.64 13.12 12.20
C TYR A 107 9.02 12.52 12.43
N PHE A 108 9.51 11.70 11.51
CA PHE A 108 10.83 11.10 11.62
C PHE A 108 11.96 12.14 11.65
N SER A 109 12.91 11.94 12.56
CA SER A 109 14.15 12.71 12.67
C SER A 109 15.34 11.82 13.05
N GLU A 110 16.55 12.32 12.97
CA GLU A 110 17.75 11.56 13.32
C GLU A 110 17.83 11.15 14.79
N ASN A 111 17.03 11.78 15.66
CA ASN A 111 16.94 11.44 17.08
C ASN A 111 15.93 10.30 17.36
N CYS A 112 15.28 9.75 16.34
CA CYS A 112 14.33 8.67 16.51
C CYS A 112 15.03 7.36 16.87
N ASP A 113 14.46 6.63 17.84
CA ASP A 113 15.02 5.40 18.40
C ASP A 113 14.65 4.18 17.54
N LEU A 114 15.43 3.93 16.51
CA LEU A 114 15.27 2.76 15.62
C LEU A 114 15.52 1.42 16.34
N SER A 115 16.26 1.41 17.46
CA SER A 115 16.45 0.17 18.22
C SER A 115 15.18 -0.23 18.95
N ALA A 116 14.39 0.75 19.44
CA ALA A 116 13.05 0.49 19.96
C ALA A 116 12.11 -0.06 18.89
N LEU A 117 12.18 0.46 17.65
CA LEU A 117 11.44 -0.09 16.52
C LEU A 117 11.86 -1.54 16.22
N ALA A 118 13.17 -1.82 16.17
CA ALA A 118 13.70 -3.17 15.96
C ALA A 118 13.14 -4.16 17.00
N GLY A 119 13.10 -3.75 18.27
CA GLY A 119 12.54 -4.56 19.36
C GLY A 119 11.06 -4.90 19.14
N LEU A 120 10.25 -3.94 18.69
CA LEU A 120 8.83 -4.19 18.39
C LEU A 120 8.66 -5.15 17.21
N LEU A 121 9.42 -4.95 16.14
CA LEU A 121 9.33 -5.78 14.93
C LEU A 121 9.82 -7.21 15.15
N SER A 122 10.82 -7.42 16.02
CA SER A 122 11.32 -8.76 16.34
C SER A 122 10.29 -9.63 17.07
N ALA A 123 9.29 -9.02 17.70
CA ALA A 123 8.21 -9.70 18.42
C ALA A 123 6.99 -10.01 17.53
N SER A 124 7.01 -9.65 16.25
CA SER A 124 5.89 -9.84 15.31
C SER A 124 6.30 -10.63 14.07
N SER A 125 5.38 -11.40 13.53
CA SER A 125 5.52 -12.06 12.22
C SER A 125 5.15 -11.15 11.06
N VAL A 126 4.51 -10.00 11.33
CA VAL A 126 4.05 -9.04 10.33
C VAL A 126 5.19 -8.13 9.89
N ARG A 127 5.37 -7.98 8.60
CA ARG A 127 6.35 -7.05 8.01
C ARG A 127 5.80 -5.63 8.03
N LEU A 128 6.63 -4.67 8.44
CA LEU A 128 6.25 -3.26 8.43
C LEU A 128 6.52 -2.64 7.05
N LEU A 129 5.52 -1.95 6.53
CA LEU A 129 5.61 -1.10 5.35
C LEU A 129 5.35 0.35 5.77
N VAL A 130 6.23 1.27 5.33
CA VAL A 130 6.06 2.71 5.55
C VAL A 130 5.68 3.36 4.22
N GLU A 131 4.56 4.07 4.23
CA GLU A 131 3.99 4.73 3.05
C GLU A 131 4.35 6.21 3.01
N ASN A 132 4.59 6.73 1.79
CA ASN A 132 4.53 8.17 1.54
C ASN A 132 3.06 8.61 1.51
N ASP A 133 2.65 9.33 2.53
CA ASP A 133 1.28 9.81 2.68
C ASP A 133 1.04 11.22 2.07
N GLN A 134 -0.08 11.83 2.38
CA GLN A 134 -0.45 13.16 1.89
C GLN A 134 0.01 14.29 2.79
N THR A 135 0.64 13.98 3.93
CA THR A 135 1.07 14.96 4.92
C THR A 135 2.44 15.55 4.59
N THR A 136 2.74 16.71 5.15
CA THR A 136 4.04 17.35 4.98
C THR A 136 5.17 16.54 5.62
N GLN A 137 4.90 15.86 6.73
CA GLN A 137 5.88 15.06 7.48
C GLN A 137 6.14 13.69 6.85
N GLY A 138 5.13 13.03 6.27
CA GLY A 138 5.23 11.68 5.73
C GLY A 138 5.25 11.60 4.20
N GLY A 139 4.89 12.68 3.47
CA GLY A 139 4.74 12.69 2.02
C GLY A 139 5.91 13.29 1.23
N ARG A 140 7.04 13.61 1.87
CA ARG A 140 8.21 14.21 1.23
C ARG A 140 9.33 13.20 1.03
N ILE A 141 10.09 13.37 -0.06
CA ILE A 141 11.21 12.48 -0.41
C ILE A 141 12.28 12.49 0.68
N GLU A 142 12.66 13.68 1.16
CA GLU A 142 13.82 13.83 2.04
C GLU A 142 13.67 13.10 3.40
N PRO A 143 12.59 13.26 4.18
CA PRO A 143 12.45 12.51 5.43
C PRO A 143 12.35 10.99 5.21
N LEU A 144 11.67 10.54 4.14
CA LEU A 144 11.62 9.13 3.79
C LEU A 144 13.00 8.57 3.42
N LEU A 145 13.78 9.31 2.63
CA LEU A 145 15.14 8.90 2.26
C LEU A 145 16.03 8.75 3.50
N ARG A 146 16.03 9.74 4.40
CA ARG A 146 16.80 9.65 5.66
C ARG A 146 16.35 8.46 6.52
N PHE A 147 15.05 8.20 6.59
CA PHE A 147 14.53 7.05 7.32
C PHE A 147 15.02 5.73 6.71
N PHE A 148 14.85 5.54 5.40
CA PHE A 148 15.23 4.29 4.74
C PHE A 148 16.76 4.09 4.69
N ASP A 149 17.57 5.14 4.62
CA ASP A 149 19.01 5.04 4.74
C ASP A 149 19.43 4.51 6.14
N GLN A 150 18.75 4.94 7.21
CA GLN A 150 18.99 4.40 8.55
C GLN A 150 18.44 2.98 8.73
N VAL A 151 17.28 2.67 8.15
CA VAL A 151 16.73 1.31 8.09
C VAL A 151 17.73 0.34 7.44
N GLU A 152 18.34 0.74 6.33
CA GLU A 152 19.34 -0.05 5.61
C GLU A 152 20.63 -0.22 6.43
N GLN A 153 21.16 0.85 7.01
CA GLN A 153 22.36 0.83 7.87
C GLN A 153 22.18 -0.10 9.08
N GLN A 154 21.00 -0.13 9.68
CA GLN A 154 20.68 -0.97 10.85
C GLN A 154 20.08 -2.32 10.47
N GLN A 155 19.94 -2.62 9.17
CA GLN A 155 19.39 -3.86 8.64
C GLN A 155 17.98 -4.20 9.19
N LEU A 156 17.13 -3.18 9.39
CA LEU A 156 15.77 -3.38 9.88
C LEU A 156 14.87 -3.99 8.80
N PRO A 157 13.95 -4.90 9.16
CA PRO A 157 13.02 -5.53 8.21
C PRO A 157 11.84 -4.61 7.85
N VAL A 158 12.13 -3.39 7.45
CA VAL A 158 11.14 -2.39 7.05
C VAL A 158 11.28 -2.12 5.55
N LYS A 159 10.14 -2.07 4.86
CA LYS A 159 10.08 -1.76 3.43
C LYS A 159 9.11 -0.61 3.18
N MET A 160 9.04 -0.17 1.93
CA MET A 160 8.20 0.96 1.52
C MET A 160 6.95 0.49 0.82
N THR A 161 5.81 1.08 1.19
CA THR A 161 4.67 1.23 0.27
C THR A 161 4.89 2.53 -0.51
N PHE A 162 5.10 2.41 -1.81
CA PHE A 162 5.22 3.57 -2.68
C PHE A 162 3.86 3.90 -3.27
N ASP A 163 3.25 4.97 -2.78
CA ASP A 163 2.02 5.49 -3.36
C ASP A 163 2.35 6.48 -4.47
N ILE A 164 2.00 6.14 -5.71
CA ILE A 164 2.34 6.94 -6.88
C ILE A 164 1.66 8.32 -6.83
N GLY A 165 0.41 8.35 -6.38
CA GLY A 165 -0.40 9.57 -6.40
C GLY A 165 -0.07 10.54 -5.28
N ASN A 166 0.30 10.03 -4.10
CA ASN A 166 0.48 10.86 -2.90
C ASN A 166 1.56 11.94 -3.05
N TRP A 167 2.56 11.73 -3.89
CA TRP A 167 3.60 12.73 -4.16
C TRP A 167 3.04 14.09 -4.63
N ARG A 168 1.86 14.08 -5.28
CA ARG A 168 1.22 15.32 -5.78
C ARG A 168 0.77 16.25 -4.66
N TRP A 169 0.42 15.72 -3.46
CA TRP A 169 -0.01 16.56 -2.34
C TRP A 169 1.11 17.42 -1.76
N GLN A 170 2.37 17.02 -1.98
CA GLN A 170 3.55 17.72 -1.49
C GLN A 170 4.41 18.28 -2.62
N ASP A 171 3.85 18.42 -3.84
CA ASP A 171 4.55 18.88 -5.05
C ASP A 171 5.89 18.14 -5.29
N GLN A 172 5.93 16.84 -4.94
CA GLN A 172 7.09 15.99 -5.15
C GLN A 172 6.99 15.23 -6.48
N SER A 173 8.14 14.99 -7.11
CA SER A 173 8.19 14.19 -8.34
C SER A 173 8.22 12.70 -8.03
N ALA A 174 7.18 11.95 -8.45
CA ALA A 174 7.15 10.49 -8.34
C ALA A 174 8.37 9.83 -9.02
N SER A 175 8.83 10.36 -10.16
CA SER A 175 10.02 9.85 -10.87
C SER A 175 11.29 10.07 -10.07
N SER A 176 11.46 11.23 -9.42
CA SER A 176 12.60 11.48 -8.53
C SER A 176 12.55 10.59 -7.30
N ALA A 177 11.36 10.41 -6.71
CA ALA A 177 11.15 9.51 -5.59
C ALA A 177 11.46 8.05 -5.96
N ALA A 178 10.99 7.56 -7.11
CA ALA A 178 11.26 6.19 -7.57
C ALA A 178 12.77 5.94 -7.75
N ARG A 179 13.50 6.90 -8.33
CA ARG A 179 14.96 6.79 -8.49
C ARG A 179 15.71 6.69 -7.16
N LEU A 180 15.25 7.41 -6.14
CA LEU A 180 15.94 7.49 -4.84
C LEU A 180 15.50 6.37 -3.88
N LEU A 181 14.22 6.02 -3.89
CA LEU A 181 13.60 5.14 -2.91
C LEU A 181 13.19 3.77 -3.49
N GLY A 182 13.26 3.59 -4.82
CA GLY A 182 12.75 2.39 -5.50
C GLY A 182 13.32 1.07 -4.98
N ARG A 183 14.58 1.05 -4.50
CA ARG A 183 15.22 -0.13 -3.90
C ARG A 183 14.57 -0.60 -2.59
N HIS A 184 13.84 0.28 -1.93
CA HIS A 184 13.15 -0.02 -0.66
C HIS A 184 11.70 -0.46 -0.85
N VAL A 185 11.14 -0.30 -2.07
CA VAL A 185 9.74 -0.59 -2.36
C VAL A 185 9.47 -2.09 -2.39
N ASP A 186 8.43 -2.51 -1.67
CA ASP A 186 7.92 -3.90 -1.63
C ASP A 186 6.42 -3.97 -2.00
N TYR A 187 5.75 -2.81 -2.02
CA TYR A 187 4.33 -2.68 -2.30
C TYR A 187 4.04 -1.36 -3.01
N LEU A 188 3.23 -1.39 -4.07
CA LEU A 188 2.93 -0.22 -4.89
C LEU A 188 1.44 0.13 -4.78
N HIS A 189 1.12 1.32 -4.29
CA HIS A 189 -0.22 1.88 -4.37
C HIS A 189 -0.38 2.65 -5.68
N CYS A 190 -1.31 2.18 -6.50
CA CYS A 190 -1.62 2.73 -7.79
C CYS A 190 -2.85 3.63 -7.68
N LYS A 191 -2.69 4.92 -7.94
CA LYS A 191 -3.80 5.87 -8.14
C LYS A 191 -3.34 7.05 -8.99
N ALA A 192 -4.14 7.41 -9.98
CA ALA A 192 -3.98 8.69 -10.67
C ALA A 192 -4.55 9.80 -9.78
N VAL A 193 -4.07 11.03 -9.99
CA VAL A 193 -4.49 12.19 -9.20
C VAL A 193 -4.76 13.37 -10.11
N ALA A 194 -5.93 13.97 -9.98
CA ALA A 194 -6.29 15.19 -10.70
C ALA A 194 -6.66 16.32 -9.75
N LEU A 195 -6.44 17.54 -10.21
CA LEU A 195 -6.91 18.75 -9.55
C LEU A 195 -8.32 19.05 -10.01
N ARG A 196 -9.28 19.10 -9.09
CA ARG A 196 -10.66 19.50 -9.38
C ARG A 196 -10.78 21.01 -9.52
N ALA A 197 -11.89 21.44 -10.09
CA ALA A 197 -12.20 22.87 -10.24
C ALA A 197 -12.27 23.65 -8.91
N ASP A 198 -12.55 22.95 -7.79
CA ASP A 198 -12.55 23.50 -6.45
C ASP A 198 -11.15 23.58 -5.80
N GLY A 199 -10.09 23.26 -6.54
CA GLY A 199 -8.71 23.28 -6.07
C GLY A 199 -8.28 22.06 -5.24
N LYS A 200 -9.12 21.03 -5.11
CA LYS A 200 -8.80 19.81 -4.36
C LYS A 200 -8.22 18.74 -5.26
N LEU A 201 -7.20 18.06 -4.77
CA LEU A 201 -6.68 16.85 -5.38
C LEU A 201 -7.59 15.66 -5.07
N VAL A 202 -7.84 14.83 -6.06
CA VAL A 202 -8.67 13.62 -5.94
C VAL A 202 -8.02 12.44 -6.64
N ALA A 203 -8.18 11.26 -6.04
CA ALA A 203 -7.77 10.00 -6.66
C ALA A 203 -8.75 9.60 -7.77
N LEU A 204 -8.22 9.10 -8.88
CA LEU A 204 -8.96 8.64 -10.05
C LEU A 204 -8.38 7.31 -10.55
N PRO A 205 -9.18 6.52 -11.30
CA PRO A 205 -8.66 5.44 -12.13
C PRO A 205 -7.61 5.96 -13.13
N PRO A 206 -6.61 5.15 -13.49
CA PRO A 206 -5.57 5.57 -14.43
C PRO A 206 -6.11 5.72 -15.86
N SER A 207 -5.63 6.73 -16.57
CA SER A 207 -5.69 6.81 -18.02
C SER A 207 -4.55 6.00 -18.66
N ALA A 208 -4.56 5.84 -19.99
CA ALA A 208 -3.46 5.22 -20.71
C ALA A 208 -2.13 5.94 -20.48
N VAL A 209 -2.15 7.27 -20.38
CA VAL A 209 -0.95 8.08 -20.10
C VAL A 209 -0.41 7.82 -18.70
N ASP A 210 -1.29 7.64 -17.71
CA ASP A 210 -0.88 7.30 -16.34
C ASP A 210 -0.22 5.91 -16.33
N LEU A 211 -0.78 4.92 -17.01
CA LEU A 211 -0.21 3.57 -17.09
C LEU A 211 1.19 3.58 -17.71
N GLU A 212 1.40 4.31 -18.81
CA GLU A 212 2.73 4.48 -19.41
C GLU A 212 3.74 5.15 -18.46
N GLN A 213 3.28 6.12 -17.66
CA GLN A 213 4.13 6.75 -16.66
C GLN A 213 4.48 5.77 -15.53
N TRP A 214 3.52 4.97 -15.07
CA TRP A 214 3.72 3.98 -14.01
C TRP A 214 4.69 2.86 -14.44
N GLU A 215 4.63 2.43 -15.70
CA GLU A 215 5.63 1.50 -16.27
C GLU A 215 7.05 2.04 -16.17
N ARG A 216 7.23 3.33 -16.47
CA ARG A 216 8.55 3.97 -16.32
C ARG A 216 9.02 4.04 -14.86
N LEU A 217 8.11 4.22 -13.90
CA LEU A 217 8.43 4.17 -12.47
C LEU A 217 8.85 2.76 -12.03
N LEU A 218 8.13 1.73 -12.50
CA LEU A 218 8.45 0.33 -12.20
C LEU A 218 9.85 -0.07 -12.66
N GLY A 219 10.37 0.52 -13.72
CA GLY A 219 11.75 0.33 -14.16
C GLY A 219 12.83 0.80 -13.17
N GLN A 220 12.45 1.53 -12.11
CA GLN A 220 13.34 2.00 -11.03
C GLN A 220 13.17 1.18 -9.74
N MET A 221 12.36 0.14 -9.75
CA MET A 221 11.97 -0.65 -8.58
C MET A 221 12.29 -2.12 -8.78
N SER A 222 12.15 -2.93 -7.71
CA SER A 222 12.29 -4.37 -7.80
C SER A 222 11.22 -4.99 -8.70
N GLN A 223 11.58 -6.05 -9.42
CA GLN A 223 10.60 -6.80 -10.23
C GLN A 223 9.60 -7.55 -9.33
N GLY A 224 8.43 -7.85 -9.88
CA GLY A 224 7.43 -8.69 -9.19
C GLY A 224 6.64 -8.00 -8.07
N LEU A 225 6.74 -6.67 -7.92
CA LEU A 225 6.00 -5.94 -6.90
C LEU A 225 4.49 -6.18 -7.01
N THR A 226 3.82 -6.30 -5.86
CA THR A 226 2.36 -6.26 -5.81
C THR A 226 1.85 -4.85 -6.10
N ARG A 227 0.89 -4.74 -7.02
CA ARG A 227 0.22 -3.49 -7.36
C ARG A 227 -1.12 -3.44 -6.65
N ALA A 228 -1.39 -2.39 -5.87
CA ALA A 228 -2.67 -2.19 -5.21
C ALA A 228 -3.51 -1.15 -5.94
N VAL A 229 -4.77 -1.49 -6.18
CA VAL A 229 -5.77 -0.50 -6.57
C VAL A 229 -6.10 0.33 -5.34
N GLU A 230 -5.85 1.65 -5.40
CA GLU A 230 -6.24 2.61 -4.37
C GLU A 230 -6.91 3.86 -4.98
N TYR A 231 -7.83 3.61 -5.90
CA TYR A 231 -8.69 4.62 -6.53
C TYR A 231 -10.13 4.11 -6.59
N PRO A 232 -11.13 4.99 -6.77
CA PRO A 232 -12.54 4.60 -6.73
C PRO A 232 -12.88 3.50 -7.75
N LEU A 233 -13.45 2.41 -7.26
CA LEU A 233 -14.07 1.34 -8.02
C LEU A 233 -15.60 1.54 -7.97
N GLN A 234 -16.17 2.10 -9.04
CA GLN A 234 -17.57 2.47 -9.13
C GLN A 234 -18.19 1.90 -10.40
N GLY A 235 -19.41 1.42 -10.31
CA GLY A 235 -20.20 0.86 -11.41
C GLY A 235 -21.37 0.04 -10.88
N ASP A 236 -22.27 -0.34 -11.79
CA ASP A 236 -23.46 -1.13 -11.46
C ASP A 236 -23.10 -2.56 -11.01
N ASP A 237 -22.00 -3.10 -11.56
CA ASP A 237 -21.44 -4.40 -11.20
C ASP A 237 -20.00 -4.25 -10.70
N LEU A 238 -19.84 -4.30 -9.37
CA LEU A 238 -18.52 -4.15 -8.73
C LEU A 238 -17.55 -5.29 -9.09
N LEU A 239 -18.05 -6.50 -9.37
CA LEU A 239 -17.20 -7.61 -9.76
C LEU A 239 -16.55 -7.36 -11.14
N VAL A 240 -17.36 -6.90 -12.09
CA VAL A 240 -16.89 -6.58 -13.45
C VAL A 240 -15.84 -5.48 -13.39
N VAL A 241 -16.14 -4.37 -12.69
CA VAL A 241 -15.20 -3.24 -12.54
C VAL A 241 -13.92 -3.69 -11.86
N THR A 242 -14.00 -4.44 -10.75
CA THR A 242 -12.82 -4.92 -10.03
C THR A 242 -11.96 -5.83 -10.90
N ARG A 243 -12.58 -6.77 -11.61
CA ARG A 243 -11.88 -7.71 -12.51
C ARG A 243 -11.12 -6.99 -13.63
N GLU A 244 -11.71 -5.95 -14.18
CA GLU A 244 -11.07 -5.11 -15.20
C GLU A 244 -9.81 -4.43 -14.65
N GLN A 245 -9.89 -3.81 -13.47
CA GLN A 245 -8.76 -3.14 -12.86
C GLN A 245 -7.67 -4.13 -12.39
N VAL A 246 -8.06 -5.29 -11.88
CA VAL A 246 -7.11 -6.39 -11.59
C VAL A 246 -6.34 -6.79 -12.85
N ARG A 247 -7.03 -7.01 -13.98
CA ARG A 247 -6.39 -7.38 -15.25
C ARG A 247 -5.46 -6.28 -15.76
N THR A 248 -5.85 -5.03 -15.65
CA THR A 248 -5.05 -3.88 -16.06
C THR A 248 -3.75 -3.82 -15.27
N LEU A 249 -3.82 -3.86 -13.94
CA LEU A 249 -2.62 -3.76 -13.10
C LEU A 249 -1.76 -5.04 -13.13
N ALA A 250 -2.36 -6.22 -13.32
CA ALA A 250 -1.62 -7.47 -13.44
C ALA A 250 -0.70 -7.50 -14.67
N ARG A 251 -1.00 -6.72 -15.72
CA ARG A 251 -0.21 -6.62 -16.94
C ARG A 251 0.77 -5.44 -16.95
N LEU A 252 0.63 -4.54 -16.01
CA LEU A 252 1.45 -3.32 -15.96
C LEU A 252 2.94 -3.67 -15.80
N GLY A 253 3.78 -3.22 -16.75
CA GLY A 253 5.22 -3.49 -16.78
C GLY A 253 5.64 -4.83 -17.42
N HIS A 254 4.69 -5.61 -17.97
CA HIS A 254 4.99 -6.90 -18.60
C HIS A 254 5.85 -6.75 -19.87
N SER A 255 5.61 -5.71 -20.65
CA SER A 255 6.39 -5.41 -21.87
C SER A 255 7.86 -5.08 -21.60
N MET A 256 8.22 -4.63 -20.42
CA MET A 256 9.60 -4.30 -20.05
C MET A 256 10.43 -5.56 -19.74
N GLU A 257 9.81 -6.64 -19.27
CA GLU A 257 10.51 -7.89 -18.97
C GLU A 257 10.90 -8.66 -20.24
N GLU A 258 10.08 -8.60 -21.29
CA GLU A 258 10.40 -9.25 -22.58
C GLU A 258 11.63 -8.62 -23.25
N THR A 259 11.86 -7.31 -23.08
CA THR A 259 13.02 -6.61 -23.66
C THR A 259 14.30 -6.79 -22.85
N ALA A 260 14.23 -7.16 -21.58
CA ALA A 260 15.41 -7.40 -20.74
C ALA A 260 16.04 -8.79 -20.93
N HIS A 261 15.34 -9.72 -21.60
CA HIS A 261 15.77 -11.08 -21.88
C HIS A 261 16.01 -11.37 -23.37
N ALA A 262 15.92 -10.35 -24.24
CA ALA A 262 16.24 -10.42 -25.66
C ALA A 262 17.61 -9.79 -25.96
#